data_c70ab75232a54529ed0a0dc843d5dd10
#
_entry.id   c70ab75232a54529ed0a0dc843d5dd10
#
_cell.length_a   1.000
_cell.length_b   1.000
_cell.length_c   1.000
_cell.angle_alpha   90.00
_cell.angle_beta   90.00
_cell.angle_gamma   90.00
#
_symmetry.space_group_name_H-M   'P 1'
#
loop_
_entity.id
_entity.type
_entity.pdbx_description
1 polymer ?
#
loop_
_entity_poly.entity_id
_entity_poly.type
_entity_poly.pdbx_seq_one_letter_code
_entity_poly.pdbx_strand_id
1 'polypeptide(L)'
;MPAEAQTFNLVVDYSCTDGVAGNAPVTLTARVKIPTSVQTGSMLSLGWAVEYTGTRRFMSPGYFPPGAQVSLVGNVKLEGAWNGVLQPRGVEEQGALQPNQRLEAPEGMSSEAHMTEEGVIRLTPQNLTVDFVPPAGEEVVNDDALDRITYKGPGWAYQGSLPMQYGDHGRDLHTTSNRTDEAVIKFHGTGFEVLGRRMPDVGRIRVIIDDDESAIVDTSRTETGEPTNVIQGNSTLWRRDDLPYGFHRLAVRALDDGKNIHLDAFKLLTAEMINPPTLHRATCTITNNPGTVEINVGGSSPGPTDTVTPTSTPTDTDQPTDDPTDTTSPTPSTSTSTTPPGRHPFPTSSGHVSVVVPGGTATPTATPTVNPTVTNYKAQVLATPTGGVDTGEAPERETGSPGLLLGGSLLLMGSVTGGLLMRRRRAEHAGGMDR
;
A
#
# COMPACT_ATOMS: atom_id res chain seq x y z
N MET A 1 -21.94 -32.48 -22.12
CA MET A 1 -21.62 -31.23 -21.44
C MET A 1 -20.73 -31.61 -20.28
N PRO A 2 -19.59 -30.96 -20.06
CA PRO A 2 -18.81 -31.20 -18.84
C PRO A 2 -19.69 -30.79 -17.66
N ALA A 3 -19.76 -31.63 -16.63
CA ALA A 3 -20.45 -31.26 -15.38
C ALA A 3 -19.72 -30.08 -14.77
N GLU A 4 -20.45 -29.00 -14.44
CA GLU A 4 -19.89 -27.91 -13.71
C GLU A 4 -19.38 -28.41 -12.36
N ALA A 5 -18.12 -28.10 -12.05
CA ALA A 5 -17.55 -28.48 -10.77
C ALA A 5 -18.36 -27.80 -9.64
N GLN A 6 -18.90 -28.61 -8.74
CA GLN A 6 -19.60 -28.08 -7.57
C GLN A 6 -18.62 -27.28 -6.72
N THR A 7 -19.08 -26.14 -6.21
CA THR A 7 -18.25 -25.25 -5.37
C THR A 7 -18.89 -25.09 -4.00
N PHE A 8 -18.05 -25.04 -2.99
CA PHE A 8 -18.40 -24.73 -1.62
C PHE A 8 -17.94 -23.30 -1.27
N ASN A 9 -18.77 -22.56 -0.52
CA ASN A 9 -18.38 -21.23 -0.05
C ASN A 9 -18.04 -21.30 1.43
N LEU A 10 -16.76 -21.07 1.76
CA LEU A 10 -16.29 -20.97 3.12
C LEU A 10 -16.29 -19.52 3.55
N VAL A 11 -16.88 -19.22 4.71
CA VAL A 11 -16.94 -17.85 5.27
C VAL A 11 -15.95 -17.75 6.42
N VAL A 12 -15.05 -16.78 6.32
CA VAL A 12 -14.01 -16.51 7.32
C VAL A 12 -14.10 -15.05 7.77
N ASP A 13 -14.30 -14.84 9.06
CA ASP A 13 -14.36 -13.52 9.65
C ASP A 13 -13.02 -13.16 10.29
N TYR A 14 -12.58 -11.94 10.03
CA TYR A 14 -11.29 -11.42 10.46
C TYR A 14 -11.44 -10.14 11.29
N SER A 15 -10.56 -9.99 12.27
CA SER A 15 -10.32 -8.74 13.01
C SER A 15 -8.89 -8.28 12.76
N CYS A 16 -8.73 -7.12 12.14
CA CYS A 16 -7.44 -6.55 11.74
C CYS A 16 -7.01 -5.44 12.68
N THR A 17 -5.78 -5.49 13.17
CA THR A 17 -5.18 -4.51 14.10
C THR A 17 -3.85 -4.01 13.56
N ASP A 18 -3.38 -2.90 14.13
CA ASP A 18 -2.11 -2.26 13.85
C ASP A 18 -2.02 -1.61 12.45
N GLY A 19 -0.91 -0.97 12.16
CA GLY A 19 -0.64 -0.34 10.87
C GLY A 19 -1.81 0.50 10.34
N VAL A 20 -2.25 0.21 9.12
CA VAL A 20 -3.38 0.93 8.47
C VAL A 20 -4.75 0.69 9.11
N ALA A 21 -4.89 -0.29 10.01
CA ALA A 21 -6.11 -0.46 10.81
C ALA A 21 -6.21 0.59 11.94
N GLY A 22 -5.07 1.17 12.36
CA GLY A 22 -5.00 2.20 13.38
C GLY A 22 -5.31 1.67 14.79
N ASN A 23 -5.86 2.55 15.64
CA ASN A 23 -6.00 2.29 17.09
C ASN A 23 -7.19 1.39 17.46
N ALA A 24 -7.97 0.90 16.52
CA ALA A 24 -9.10 0.02 16.80
C ALA A 24 -9.38 -0.90 15.62
N PRO A 25 -9.90 -2.12 15.89
CA PRO A 25 -10.00 -3.17 14.89
C PRO A 25 -10.84 -2.79 13.67
N VAL A 26 -10.39 -3.20 12.50
CA VAL A 26 -11.18 -3.24 11.26
C VAL A 26 -11.63 -4.68 11.04
N THR A 27 -12.94 -4.88 10.81
CA THR A 27 -13.50 -6.22 10.62
C THR A 27 -13.82 -6.49 9.17
N LEU A 28 -13.41 -7.68 8.69
CA LEU A 28 -13.62 -8.16 7.34
C LEU A 28 -14.29 -9.54 7.36
N THR A 29 -15.08 -9.83 6.35
CA THR A 29 -15.50 -11.20 6.01
C THR A 29 -14.93 -11.57 4.66
N ALA A 30 -14.25 -12.70 4.59
CA ALA A 30 -13.80 -13.31 3.35
C ALA A 30 -14.69 -14.49 2.99
N ARG A 31 -15.18 -14.51 1.76
CA ARG A 31 -15.93 -15.62 1.17
C ARG A 31 -15.02 -16.35 0.20
N VAL A 32 -14.62 -17.56 0.58
CA VAL A 32 -13.70 -18.36 -0.23
C VAL A 32 -14.50 -19.35 -1.07
N LYS A 33 -14.41 -19.22 -2.38
CA LYS A 33 -15.02 -20.16 -3.32
C LYS A 33 -14.06 -21.33 -3.56
N ILE A 34 -14.45 -22.54 -3.14
CA ILE A 34 -13.62 -23.74 -3.15
C ILE A 34 -14.29 -24.78 -4.03
N PRO A 35 -13.60 -25.38 -5.03
CA PRO A 35 -14.14 -26.52 -5.77
C PRO A 35 -14.16 -27.76 -4.86
N THR A 36 -15.18 -28.58 -4.95
CA THR A 36 -15.29 -29.84 -4.18
C THR A 36 -14.39 -30.94 -4.72
N SER A 37 -13.99 -30.85 -5.99
CA SER A 37 -13.08 -31.78 -6.64
C SER A 37 -12.22 -31.11 -7.70
N VAL A 38 -11.00 -31.61 -7.89
CA VAL A 38 -10.04 -31.17 -8.90
C VAL A 38 -9.41 -32.39 -9.55
N GLN A 39 -9.21 -32.36 -10.85
CA GLN A 39 -8.54 -33.46 -11.56
C GLN A 39 -7.04 -33.43 -11.31
N THR A 40 -6.40 -34.60 -11.22
CA THR A 40 -4.94 -34.71 -11.20
C THR A 40 -4.35 -34.12 -12.48
N GLY A 41 -3.29 -33.33 -12.36
CA GLY A 41 -2.71 -32.57 -13.45
C GLY A 41 -3.35 -31.17 -13.69
N SER A 42 -4.44 -30.84 -12.98
CA SER A 42 -5.12 -29.54 -13.10
C SER A 42 -4.70 -28.56 -12.01
N MET A 43 -5.11 -27.30 -12.18
CA MET A 43 -4.91 -26.24 -11.19
C MET A 43 -6.08 -26.22 -10.20
N LEU A 44 -5.77 -26.24 -8.91
CA LEU A 44 -6.69 -25.81 -7.87
C LEU A 44 -6.67 -24.29 -7.80
N SER A 45 -7.76 -23.63 -8.18
CA SER A 45 -7.90 -22.18 -8.09
C SER A 45 -8.82 -21.82 -6.92
N LEU A 46 -8.35 -20.95 -6.04
CA LEU A 46 -9.10 -20.41 -4.90
C LEU A 46 -9.38 -18.92 -5.13
N GLY A 47 -10.65 -18.58 -5.25
CA GLY A 47 -11.10 -17.18 -5.34
C GLY A 47 -11.68 -16.72 -4.01
N TRP A 48 -11.33 -15.51 -3.60
CA TRP A 48 -11.79 -14.88 -2.37
C TRP A 48 -12.48 -13.56 -2.69
N ALA A 49 -13.69 -13.39 -2.22
CA ALA A 49 -14.34 -12.09 -2.15
C ALA A 49 -14.20 -11.55 -0.72
N VAL A 50 -13.75 -10.30 -0.57
CA VAL A 50 -13.48 -9.70 0.73
C VAL A 50 -14.38 -8.48 0.91
N GLU A 51 -15.09 -8.44 2.03
CA GLU A 51 -16.03 -7.38 2.36
C GLU A 51 -15.80 -6.88 3.79
N TYR A 52 -16.03 -5.57 4.00
CA TYR A 52 -16.05 -5.00 5.34
C TYR A 52 -17.37 -5.34 6.04
N THR A 53 -17.31 -5.88 7.26
CA THR A 53 -18.50 -6.18 8.09
C THR A 53 -18.87 -5.08 9.06
N GLY A 54 -17.91 -4.20 9.41
CA GLY A 54 -18.12 -3.05 10.27
C GLY A 54 -18.14 -1.71 9.53
N THR A 55 -18.24 -0.63 10.30
CA THR A 55 -18.20 0.74 9.77
C THR A 55 -16.76 1.27 9.60
N ARG A 56 -15.79 0.63 10.25
CA ARG A 56 -14.38 1.01 10.18
C ARG A 56 -13.77 0.55 8.86
N ARG A 57 -12.79 1.32 8.40
CA ARG A 57 -12.03 1.08 7.17
C ARG A 57 -10.55 1.22 7.48
N PHE A 58 -9.69 0.66 6.65
CA PHE A 58 -8.28 0.99 6.65
C PHE A 58 -8.09 2.45 6.30
N MET A 59 -7.10 3.08 6.93
CA MET A 59 -6.88 4.51 6.82
C MET A 59 -5.46 4.80 6.34
N SER A 60 -5.32 5.85 5.53
CA SER A 60 -4.01 6.32 5.10
C SER A 60 -3.19 6.81 6.29
N PRO A 61 -1.93 6.36 6.41
CA PRO A 61 -1.04 6.80 7.48
C PRO A 61 -0.50 8.23 7.30
N GLY A 62 -0.67 8.82 6.11
CA GLY A 62 -0.12 10.14 5.81
C GLY A 62 -0.60 10.71 4.49
N TYR A 63 0.11 11.74 4.02
CA TYR A 63 -0.03 12.25 2.66
C TYR A 63 0.80 11.38 1.72
N PHE A 64 0.21 10.99 0.58
CA PHE A 64 0.91 10.29 -0.50
C PHE A 64 0.37 10.74 -1.86
N PRO A 65 1.22 10.91 -2.87
CA PRO A 65 0.78 11.09 -4.24
C PRO A 65 0.08 9.81 -4.75
N PRO A 66 -0.61 9.87 -5.91
CA PRO A 66 -1.22 8.69 -6.52
C PRO A 66 -0.22 7.57 -6.75
N GLY A 67 -0.69 6.31 -6.72
CA GLY A 67 0.13 5.13 -6.98
C GLY A 67 0.52 4.34 -5.73
N ALA A 68 0.09 4.74 -4.53
CA ALA A 68 0.17 3.88 -3.35
C ALA A 68 -0.66 2.61 -3.57
N GLN A 69 -0.28 1.49 -2.97
CA GLN A 69 -0.98 0.23 -3.11
C GLN A 69 -1.39 -0.35 -1.76
N VAL A 70 -2.61 -0.86 -1.70
CA VAL A 70 -3.07 -1.71 -0.60
C VAL A 70 -3.13 -3.14 -1.10
N SER A 71 -2.45 -4.06 -0.44
CA SER A 71 -2.52 -5.47 -0.77
C SER A 71 -3.05 -6.29 0.39
N LEU A 72 -4.00 -7.18 0.08
CA LEU A 72 -4.46 -8.22 0.98
C LEU A 72 -3.68 -9.49 0.66
N VAL A 73 -3.12 -10.14 1.67
CA VAL A 73 -2.38 -11.40 1.56
C VAL A 73 -2.96 -12.39 2.56
N GLY A 74 -3.72 -13.34 2.06
CA GLY A 74 -4.25 -14.44 2.87
C GLY A 74 -3.21 -15.55 3.01
N ASN A 75 -3.40 -16.42 4.00
CA ASN A 75 -2.67 -17.67 4.15
C ASN A 75 -3.67 -18.81 4.26
N VAL A 76 -3.45 -19.86 3.48
CA VAL A 76 -4.26 -21.08 3.47
C VAL A 76 -3.35 -22.28 3.57
N LYS A 77 -3.46 -23.01 4.65
CA LYS A 77 -2.74 -24.27 4.81
C LYS A 77 -3.47 -25.38 4.04
N LEU A 78 -2.74 -26.09 3.23
CA LEU A 78 -3.20 -27.31 2.55
C LEU A 78 -2.39 -28.50 3.06
N GLU A 79 -3.07 -29.61 3.33
CA GLU A 79 -2.47 -30.87 3.80
C GLU A 79 -3.10 -32.07 3.10
N GLY A 80 -2.33 -33.11 2.85
CA GLY A 80 -2.78 -34.33 2.20
C GLY A 80 -2.12 -34.56 0.83
N ALA A 81 -2.88 -34.74 -0.22
CA ALA A 81 -2.36 -34.93 -1.59
C ALA A 81 -1.54 -33.73 -2.11
N TRP A 82 -1.66 -32.60 -1.48
CA TRP A 82 -0.79 -31.45 -1.66
C TRP A 82 -0.49 -30.85 -0.28
N ASN A 83 0.78 -30.49 -0.03
CA ASN A 83 1.19 -29.94 1.26
C ASN A 83 1.89 -28.60 1.06
N GLY A 84 1.44 -27.59 1.82
CA GLY A 84 2.03 -26.26 1.78
C GLY A 84 1.07 -25.16 2.24
N VAL A 85 1.49 -23.91 2.04
CA VAL A 85 0.67 -22.71 2.30
C VAL A 85 0.49 -21.97 0.99
N LEU A 86 -0.76 -21.80 0.57
CA LEU A 86 -1.12 -20.89 -0.49
C LEU A 86 -1.28 -19.47 0.06
N GLN A 87 -0.85 -18.49 -0.73
CA GLN A 87 -0.97 -17.08 -0.38
C GLN A 87 -1.83 -16.35 -1.43
N PRO A 88 -3.17 -16.45 -1.32
CA PRO A 88 -4.03 -15.62 -2.15
C PRO A 88 -3.72 -14.15 -1.92
N ARG A 89 -3.62 -13.42 -3.02
CA ARG A 89 -3.26 -12.00 -3.02
C ARG A 89 -4.21 -11.19 -3.88
N GLY A 90 -4.57 -10.01 -3.39
CA GLY A 90 -5.24 -8.96 -4.13
C GLY A 90 -4.54 -7.65 -3.90
N VAL A 91 -4.55 -6.75 -4.89
CA VAL A 91 -3.90 -5.44 -4.83
C VAL A 91 -4.86 -4.39 -5.37
N GLU A 92 -4.94 -3.24 -4.69
CA GLU A 92 -5.71 -2.06 -5.10
C GLU A 92 -4.82 -0.84 -5.10
N GLU A 93 -4.81 -0.12 -6.22
CA GLU A 93 -4.05 1.12 -6.38
C GLU A 93 -4.86 2.30 -5.84
N GLN A 94 -4.20 3.19 -5.11
CA GLN A 94 -4.81 4.34 -4.47
C GLN A 94 -4.58 5.61 -5.29
N GLY A 95 -5.55 6.51 -5.28
CA GLY A 95 -5.36 7.89 -5.72
C GLY A 95 -4.48 8.69 -4.75
N ALA A 96 -4.49 10.02 -4.86
CA ALA A 96 -3.82 10.88 -3.88
C ALA A 96 -4.47 10.72 -2.49
N LEU A 97 -3.65 10.60 -1.46
CA LEU A 97 -4.08 10.29 -0.11
C LEU A 97 -3.73 11.42 0.87
N GLN A 98 -4.64 11.63 1.82
CA GLN A 98 -4.45 12.48 2.99
C GLN A 98 -4.43 11.64 4.28
N PRO A 99 -3.85 12.14 5.38
CA PRO A 99 -3.88 11.44 6.66
C PRO A 99 -5.32 11.09 7.09
N ASN A 100 -5.53 9.86 7.53
CA ASN A 100 -6.84 9.32 7.93
C ASN A 100 -7.90 9.29 6.80
N GLN A 101 -7.50 9.44 5.55
CA GLN A 101 -8.38 9.14 4.42
C GLN A 101 -8.61 7.63 4.34
N ARG A 102 -9.83 7.22 3.97
CA ARG A 102 -10.16 5.80 3.78
C ARG A 102 -9.36 5.24 2.62
N LEU A 103 -8.78 4.06 2.84
CA LEU A 103 -8.12 3.28 1.80
C LEU A 103 -9.15 2.37 1.12
N GLU A 104 -9.00 2.23 -0.18
CA GLU A 104 -9.73 1.24 -0.96
C GLU A 104 -9.01 -0.10 -0.81
N ALA A 105 -9.75 -1.14 -0.45
CA ALA A 105 -9.22 -2.49 -0.33
C ALA A 105 -9.59 -3.29 -1.58
N PRO A 106 -8.75 -4.25 -2.01
CA PRO A 106 -9.10 -5.14 -3.11
C PRO A 106 -10.42 -5.86 -2.83
N GLU A 107 -11.30 -5.94 -3.82
CA GLU A 107 -12.58 -6.65 -3.70
C GLU A 107 -12.39 -8.17 -3.59
N GLY A 108 -11.22 -8.68 -4.03
CA GLY A 108 -10.92 -10.10 -4.00
C GLY A 108 -9.46 -10.43 -4.03
N MET A 109 -9.19 -11.70 -3.75
CA MET A 109 -7.86 -12.30 -3.81
C MET A 109 -7.95 -13.62 -4.57
N SER A 110 -6.84 -14.06 -5.16
CA SER A 110 -6.76 -15.36 -5.82
C SER A 110 -5.42 -16.05 -5.58
N SER A 111 -5.45 -17.37 -5.64
CA SER A 111 -4.25 -18.20 -5.67
C SER A 111 -4.51 -19.49 -6.41
N GLU A 112 -3.46 -20.10 -6.93
CA GLU A 112 -3.52 -21.36 -7.68
C GLU A 112 -2.43 -22.31 -7.20
N ALA A 113 -2.75 -23.62 -7.23
CA ALA A 113 -1.79 -24.68 -6.98
C ALA A 113 -1.97 -25.81 -7.99
N HIS A 114 -0.88 -26.35 -8.51
CA HIS A 114 -0.91 -27.49 -9.43
C HIS A 114 -1.03 -28.80 -8.65
N MET A 115 -2.05 -29.60 -8.96
CA MET A 115 -2.35 -30.85 -8.29
C MET A 115 -1.66 -31.99 -9.03
N THR A 116 -0.65 -32.59 -8.43
CA THR A 116 0.16 -33.65 -9.04
C THR A 116 -0.18 -35.06 -8.55
N GLU A 117 -0.79 -35.19 -7.37
CA GLU A 117 -1.09 -36.43 -6.70
C GLU A 117 -2.59 -36.60 -6.47
N GLU A 118 -3.10 -37.81 -6.58
CA GLU A 118 -4.47 -38.16 -6.23
C GLU A 118 -4.64 -38.28 -4.71
N GLY A 119 -5.82 -37.94 -4.22
CA GLY A 119 -6.17 -38.09 -2.82
C GLY A 119 -7.03 -36.95 -2.31
N VAL A 120 -7.04 -36.75 -0.99
CA VAL A 120 -7.81 -35.68 -0.32
C VAL A 120 -6.87 -34.59 0.13
N ILE A 121 -7.25 -33.37 -0.15
CA ILE A 121 -6.60 -32.15 0.39
C ILE A 121 -7.50 -31.57 1.48
N ARG A 122 -6.91 -31.23 2.62
CA ARG A 122 -7.55 -30.49 3.69
C ARG A 122 -7.10 -29.04 3.63
N LEU A 123 -8.05 -28.14 3.46
CA LEU A 123 -7.87 -26.71 3.37
C LEU A 123 -8.25 -26.05 4.69
N THR A 124 -7.33 -25.32 5.31
CA THR A 124 -7.54 -24.61 6.57
C THR A 124 -7.11 -23.13 6.38
N PRO A 125 -8.06 -22.17 6.43
CA PRO A 125 -7.72 -20.75 6.41
C PRO A 125 -6.86 -20.36 7.62
N GLN A 126 -5.97 -19.42 7.40
CA GLN A 126 -5.10 -18.85 8.43
C GLN A 126 -5.24 -17.32 8.45
N ASN A 127 -4.37 -16.65 9.19
CA ASN A 127 -4.34 -15.20 9.28
C ASN A 127 -4.16 -14.55 7.90
N LEU A 128 -4.69 -13.33 7.79
CA LEU A 128 -4.57 -12.45 6.64
C LEU A 128 -3.73 -11.23 7.04
N THR A 129 -2.95 -10.70 6.12
CA THR A 129 -2.24 -9.43 6.30
C THR A 129 -2.72 -8.39 5.29
N VAL A 130 -2.71 -7.13 5.72
CA VAL A 130 -2.98 -5.98 4.88
C VAL A 130 -1.72 -5.13 4.85
N ASP A 131 -1.12 -5.02 3.68
CA ASP A 131 0.09 -4.23 3.46
C ASP A 131 -0.27 -2.94 2.73
N PHE A 132 0.35 -1.85 3.15
CA PHE A 132 0.32 -0.58 2.44
C PHE A 132 1.72 -0.29 1.90
N VAL A 133 1.82 -0.09 0.59
CA VAL A 133 3.07 0.24 -0.10
C VAL A 133 2.96 1.66 -0.63
N PRO A 134 3.77 2.61 -0.15
CA PRO A 134 3.79 3.96 -0.69
C PRO A 134 4.33 3.95 -2.12
N PRO A 135 3.96 4.95 -2.95
CA PRO A 135 4.55 5.10 -4.28
C PRO A 135 6.02 5.50 -4.15
N ALA A 136 6.88 4.90 -4.95
CA ALA A 136 8.26 5.35 -5.10
C ALA A 136 8.31 6.62 -5.95
N GLY A 137 9.28 7.50 -5.70
CA GLY A 137 9.51 8.70 -6.47
C GLY A 137 9.69 9.96 -5.62
N GLU A 138 9.35 11.08 -6.22
CA GLU A 138 9.48 12.41 -5.64
C GLU A 138 8.11 13.10 -5.59
N GLU A 139 7.85 13.77 -4.47
CA GLU A 139 6.69 14.66 -4.30
C GLU A 139 7.18 16.06 -3.95
N VAL A 140 6.77 17.07 -4.72
CA VAL A 140 7.08 18.46 -4.40
C VAL A 140 5.91 19.08 -3.64
N VAL A 141 6.18 19.58 -2.44
CA VAL A 141 5.22 20.28 -1.59
C VAL A 141 5.58 21.76 -1.63
N ASN A 142 4.74 22.54 -2.32
CA ASN A 142 4.95 23.98 -2.46
C ASN A 142 4.88 24.70 -1.11
N ASP A 143 5.54 25.84 -0.99
CA ASP A 143 5.63 26.63 0.23
C ASP A 143 4.27 27.15 0.74
N ASP A 144 3.27 27.27 -0.12
CA ASP A 144 1.92 27.71 0.21
C ASP A 144 0.96 26.57 0.65
N ALA A 145 1.44 25.32 0.69
CA ALA A 145 0.68 24.17 1.18
C ALA A 145 0.54 24.17 2.72
N LEU A 146 -0.28 25.08 3.24
CA LEU A 146 -0.43 25.36 4.69
C LEU A 146 -1.10 24.21 5.46
N ASP A 147 -1.71 23.27 4.81
CA ASP A 147 -2.19 22.01 5.39
C ASP A 147 -1.05 21.03 5.67
N ARG A 148 0.09 21.19 5.02
CA ARG A 148 1.28 20.33 5.13
C ARG A 148 2.45 21.02 5.85
N ILE A 149 2.62 22.33 5.64
CA ILE A 149 3.73 23.13 6.18
C ILE A 149 3.21 24.03 7.29
N THR A 150 3.86 23.95 8.44
CA THR A 150 3.57 24.83 9.58
C THR A 150 4.69 25.86 9.73
N TYR A 151 4.34 27.12 9.54
CA TYR A 151 5.23 28.24 9.80
C TYR A 151 5.11 28.71 11.24
N LYS A 152 6.22 28.73 11.98
CA LYS A 152 6.32 29.18 13.36
C LYS A 152 7.15 30.45 13.45
N GLY A 153 6.70 31.39 14.25
CA GLY A 153 7.31 32.71 14.39
C GLY A 153 6.56 33.80 13.61
N PRO A 154 6.73 35.05 13.97
CA PRO A 154 5.93 36.16 13.44
C PRO A 154 6.46 36.75 12.12
N GLY A 155 7.65 36.37 11.68
CA GLY A 155 8.34 37.05 10.57
C GLY A 155 8.07 36.46 9.19
N TRP A 156 7.41 35.30 9.09
CA TRP A 156 7.12 34.68 7.82
C TRP A 156 6.13 35.53 6.99
N ALA A 157 6.49 35.75 5.73
CA ALA A 157 5.69 36.47 4.77
C ALA A 157 5.67 35.73 3.44
N TYR A 158 4.47 35.50 2.90
CA TYR A 158 4.25 34.91 1.58
C TYR A 158 4.50 35.97 0.49
N GLN A 159 5.15 35.56 -0.60
CA GLN A 159 5.40 36.35 -1.79
C GLN A 159 4.98 35.54 -3.02
N GLY A 160 3.89 35.97 -3.64
CA GLY A 160 3.37 35.32 -4.87
C GLY A 160 3.61 36.16 -6.12
N SER A 161 3.32 35.54 -7.28
CA SER A 161 3.44 36.18 -8.61
C SER A 161 4.85 36.67 -8.93
N LEU A 162 5.85 35.93 -8.49
CA LEU A 162 7.26 36.26 -8.70
C LEU A 162 7.66 36.20 -10.19
N PRO A 163 8.69 36.97 -10.59
CA PRO A 163 9.21 36.94 -11.94
C PRO A 163 9.70 35.55 -12.36
N MET A 164 9.25 35.02 -13.50
CA MET A 164 9.62 33.70 -14.03
C MET A 164 11.14 33.52 -14.18
N GLN A 165 11.88 34.62 -14.39
CA GLN A 165 13.33 34.59 -14.58
C GLN A 165 14.12 34.11 -13.34
N TYR A 166 13.49 34.09 -12.17
CA TYR A 166 14.14 33.62 -10.94
C TYR A 166 14.06 32.09 -10.81
N GLY A 167 13.07 31.46 -11.47
CA GLY A 167 12.92 30.02 -11.52
C GLY A 167 12.24 29.39 -10.29
N ASP A 168 11.66 30.22 -9.39
CA ASP A 168 10.96 29.71 -8.20
C ASP A 168 9.84 28.74 -8.57
N HIS A 169 9.66 27.69 -7.81
CA HIS A 169 8.57 26.73 -7.95
C HIS A 169 7.24 27.46 -7.71
N GLY A 170 6.21 27.16 -8.50
CA GLY A 170 4.92 27.86 -8.37
C GLY A 170 4.97 29.39 -8.62
N ARG A 171 6.14 30.00 -8.74
CA ARG A 171 6.37 31.45 -8.80
C ARG A 171 5.98 32.17 -7.50
N ASP A 172 6.24 31.54 -6.39
CA ASP A 172 6.00 32.04 -5.06
C ASP A 172 7.08 31.55 -4.09
N LEU A 173 7.06 32.02 -2.87
CA LEU A 173 7.90 31.56 -1.78
C LEU A 173 7.46 32.19 -0.44
N HIS A 174 7.87 31.60 0.66
CA HIS A 174 7.85 32.21 1.98
C HIS A 174 9.23 32.75 2.36
N THR A 175 9.24 33.95 2.98
CA THR A 175 10.48 34.59 3.45
C THR A 175 10.36 35.02 4.91
N THR A 176 11.47 34.99 5.62
CA THR A 176 11.60 35.62 6.95
C THR A 176 13.01 36.16 7.14
N SER A 177 13.15 37.20 7.96
CA SER A 177 14.42 37.73 8.43
C SER A 177 14.59 37.62 9.96
N ASN A 178 13.65 36.99 10.63
CA ASN A 178 13.71 36.80 12.07
C ASN A 178 14.45 35.52 12.43
N ARG A 179 15.48 35.61 13.22
CA ARG A 179 16.17 34.50 13.80
C ARG A 179 15.19 33.63 14.60
N THR A 180 15.32 32.31 14.48
CA THR A 180 14.49 31.30 15.13
C THR A 180 13.12 31.03 14.51
N ASP A 181 12.67 31.80 13.53
CA ASP A 181 11.51 31.46 12.75
C ASP A 181 11.75 30.11 12.06
N GLU A 182 10.72 29.25 12.04
CA GLU A 182 10.85 27.85 11.63
C GLU A 182 9.71 27.44 10.71
N ALA A 183 10.03 26.81 9.57
CA ALA A 183 9.08 26.11 8.74
C ALA A 183 9.21 24.59 9.00
N VAL A 184 8.09 23.92 9.27
CA VAL A 184 8.05 22.51 9.65
C VAL A 184 7.13 21.72 8.74
N ILE A 185 7.64 20.61 8.20
CA ILE A 185 6.84 19.62 7.46
C ILE A 185 7.00 18.25 8.11
N LYS A 186 5.92 17.46 8.07
CA LYS A 186 5.91 16.05 8.50
C LYS A 186 5.59 15.19 7.30
N PHE A 187 6.33 14.10 7.11
CA PHE A 187 6.17 13.24 5.95
C PHE A 187 6.55 11.79 6.24
N HIS A 188 6.12 10.89 5.34
CA HIS A 188 6.65 9.53 5.25
C HIS A 188 7.53 9.45 4.01
N GLY A 189 8.74 8.90 4.15
CA GLY A 189 9.67 8.81 3.03
C GLY A 189 11.02 8.26 3.43
N THR A 190 11.97 8.32 2.49
CA THR A 190 13.36 7.90 2.67
C THR A 190 14.35 9.05 2.51
N GLY A 191 13.83 10.25 2.27
CA GLY A 191 14.69 11.42 2.10
C GLY A 191 13.89 12.68 1.77
N PHE A 192 14.61 13.77 1.59
CA PHE A 192 14.05 15.08 1.26
C PHE A 192 15.08 16.00 0.60
N GLU A 193 14.57 17.03 -0.08
CA GLU A 193 15.33 18.23 -0.47
C GLU A 193 14.60 19.46 0.07
N VAL A 194 15.36 20.43 0.56
CA VAL A 194 14.87 21.79 0.88
C VAL A 194 15.14 22.66 -0.32
N LEU A 195 14.11 23.19 -0.94
CA LEU A 195 14.21 24.08 -2.09
C LEU A 195 14.03 25.54 -1.65
N GLY A 196 14.81 26.41 -2.22
CA GLY A 196 14.73 27.83 -1.90
C GLY A 196 15.59 28.68 -2.83
N ARG A 197 15.72 29.96 -2.50
CA ARG A 197 16.59 30.85 -3.26
C ARG A 197 18.02 30.87 -2.71
N ARG A 198 18.98 30.84 -3.64
CA ARG A 198 20.34 31.28 -3.41
C ARG A 198 20.51 32.67 -4.03
N MET A 199 21.00 33.61 -3.27
CA MET A 199 21.23 35.00 -3.74
C MET A 199 22.21 35.73 -2.82
N PRO A 200 22.80 36.91 -3.24
CA PRO A 200 23.64 37.71 -2.37
C PRO A 200 22.87 38.19 -1.13
N ASP A 201 23.60 38.41 -0.04
CA ASP A 201 23.14 39.03 1.19
C ASP A 201 21.96 38.41 1.93
N VAL A 202 21.74 37.12 1.73
CA VAL A 202 20.74 36.31 2.46
C VAL A 202 21.33 35.62 3.69
N GLY A 203 20.44 35.14 4.58
CA GLY A 203 20.79 34.53 5.84
C GLY A 203 21.11 33.03 5.68
N ARG A 204 21.68 32.48 6.75
CA ARG A 204 21.88 31.03 6.88
C ARG A 204 20.62 30.36 7.42
N ILE A 205 20.45 29.11 7.05
CA ILE A 205 19.41 28.22 7.60
C ILE A 205 20.04 27.08 8.38
N ARG A 206 19.27 26.58 9.36
CA ARG A 206 19.54 25.30 10.02
C ARG A 206 18.49 24.30 9.58
N VAL A 207 18.92 23.15 9.07
CA VAL A 207 18.07 22.02 8.72
C VAL A 207 18.10 21.02 9.87
N ILE A 208 16.92 20.63 10.35
CA ILE A 208 16.73 19.74 11.50
C ILE A 208 15.82 18.61 11.04
N ILE A 209 16.24 17.36 11.23
CA ILE A 209 15.44 16.18 10.94
C ILE A 209 15.29 15.34 12.22
N ASP A 210 14.06 14.99 12.57
CA ASP A 210 13.71 14.20 13.76
C ASP A 210 14.33 14.73 15.06
N ASP A 211 14.32 16.09 15.18
CA ASP A 211 14.89 16.86 16.28
C ASP A 211 16.42 16.87 16.37
N ASP A 212 17.12 16.18 15.44
CA ASP A 212 18.58 16.24 15.31
C ASP A 212 19.01 17.26 14.24
N GLU A 213 20.06 18.04 14.53
CA GLU A 213 20.63 18.97 13.57
C GLU A 213 21.33 18.21 12.44
N SER A 214 20.83 18.40 11.18
CA SER A 214 21.44 17.79 9.99
C SER A 214 22.50 18.66 9.36
N ALA A 215 22.23 20.00 9.26
CA ALA A 215 23.14 20.91 8.59
C ALA A 215 22.89 22.38 8.95
N ILE A 216 23.94 23.20 8.79
CA ILE A 216 23.84 24.66 8.64
C ILE A 216 24.23 25.00 7.21
N VAL A 217 23.35 25.70 6.50
CA VAL A 217 23.52 26.05 5.09
C VAL A 217 23.58 27.57 4.95
N ASP A 218 24.62 28.06 4.27
CA ASP A 218 24.73 29.45 3.84
C ASP A 218 24.06 29.61 2.47
N THR A 219 22.87 30.22 2.46
CA THR A 219 22.09 30.35 1.22
C THR A 219 22.61 31.48 0.31
N SER A 220 23.62 32.27 0.75
CA SER A 220 24.34 33.19 -0.10
C SER A 220 25.45 32.59 -0.93
N ARG A 221 25.65 31.24 -0.81
CA ARG A 221 26.68 30.50 -1.52
C ARG A 221 26.06 29.37 -2.33
N THR A 222 26.75 28.97 -3.38
CA THR A 222 26.44 27.76 -4.17
C THR A 222 26.71 26.51 -3.34
N GLU A 223 26.34 25.35 -3.86
CA GLU A 223 26.69 24.05 -3.26
C GLU A 223 28.20 23.80 -3.14
N THR A 224 28.97 24.41 -4.04
CA THR A 224 30.44 24.35 -4.03
C THR A 224 31.10 25.36 -3.08
N GLY A 225 30.28 26.19 -2.41
CA GLY A 225 30.76 27.18 -1.43
C GLY A 225 31.16 28.53 -2.02
N GLU A 226 31.00 28.74 -3.34
CA GLU A 226 31.29 30.02 -3.99
C GLU A 226 30.18 31.06 -3.71
N PRO A 227 30.50 32.35 -3.54
CA PRO A 227 29.50 33.37 -3.40
C PRO A 227 28.54 33.43 -4.59
N THR A 228 27.24 33.55 -4.30
CA THR A 228 26.21 33.73 -5.32
C THR A 228 26.10 35.18 -5.71
N ASN A 229 26.19 35.50 -6.99
CA ASN A 229 26.12 36.86 -7.52
C ASN A 229 24.78 37.18 -8.20
N VAL A 230 23.90 36.17 -8.35
CA VAL A 230 22.60 36.28 -9.01
C VAL A 230 21.54 35.58 -8.18
N ILE A 231 20.27 35.90 -8.43
CA ILE A 231 19.12 35.19 -7.83
C ILE A 231 18.95 33.88 -8.54
N GLN A 232 18.94 32.78 -7.80
CA GLN A 232 18.67 31.42 -8.26
C GLN A 232 17.54 30.84 -7.41
N GLY A 233 16.33 30.81 -7.95
CA GLY A 233 15.19 30.14 -7.33
C GLY A 233 15.19 28.64 -7.57
N ASN A 234 14.32 27.91 -6.91
CA ASN A 234 14.19 26.45 -6.97
C ASN A 234 15.54 25.72 -6.81
N SER A 235 16.42 26.30 -6.01
CA SER A 235 17.76 25.73 -5.75
C SER A 235 17.67 24.75 -4.59
N THR A 236 18.29 23.58 -4.74
CA THR A 236 18.45 22.65 -3.62
C THR A 236 19.40 23.29 -2.58
N LEU A 237 18.83 23.72 -1.45
CA LEU A 237 19.59 24.25 -0.32
C LEU A 237 20.26 23.14 0.46
N TRP A 238 19.52 22.05 0.69
CA TRP A 238 20.01 20.86 1.36
C TRP A 238 19.26 19.62 0.86
N ARG A 239 19.95 18.47 0.81
CA ARG A 239 19.39 17.17 0.44
C ARG A 239 19.87 16.09 1.39
N ARG A 240 18.98 15.14 1.68
CA ARG A 240 19.28 13.86 2.31
C ARG A 240 18.37 12.78 1.73
N ASP A 241 18.95 11.64 1.33
CA ASP A 241 18.24 10.54 0.66
C ASP A 241 18.57 9.15 1.22
N ASP A 242 19.14 9.10 2.43
CA ASP A 242 19.58 7.91 3.13
C ASP A 242 18.80 7.64 4.44
N LEU A 243 17.61 8.23 4.58
CA LEU A 243 16.78 7.98 5.75
C LEU A 243 16.13 6.58 5.66
N PRO A 244 16.01 5.86 6.77
CA PRO A 244 15.16 4.69 6.80
C PRO A 244 13.71 5.11 6.48
N TYR A 245 12.98 4.28 5.74
CA TYR A 245 11.57 4.60 5.48
C TYR A 245 10.80 4.70 6.80
N GLY A 246 10.13 5.81 7.00
CA GLY A 246 9.38 6.08 8.22
C GLY A 246 8.72 7.44 8.23
N PHE A 247 8.14 7.77 9.36
CA PHE A 247 7.62 9.10 9.64
C PHE A 247 8.75 10.02 10.09
N HIS A 248 8.89 11.15 9.43
CA HIS A 248 9.94 12.14 9.68
C HIS A 248 9.34 13.54 9.94
N ARG A 249 10.04 14.30 10.76
CA ARG A 249 9.78 15.72 11.00
C ARG A 249 10.96 16.55 10.51
N LEU A 250 10.79 17.27 9.42
CA LEU A 250 11.79 18.20 8.88
C LEU A 250 11.47 19.64 9.32
N ALA A 251 12.47 20.35 9.81
CA ALA A 251 12.36 21.75 10.13
C ALA A 251 13.49 22.55 9.50
N VAL A 252 13.15 23.71 8.95
CA VAL A 252 14.08 24.70 8.43
C VAL A 252 13.96 25.95 9.28
N ARG A 253 15.07 26.35 9.94
CA ARG A 253 15.10 27.48 10.87
C ARG A 253 16.05 28.58 10.39
N ALA A 254 15.60 29.82 10.43
CA ALA A 254 16.47 30.99 10.18
C ALA A 254 17.50 31.14 11.31
N LEU A 255 18.74 31.48 10.96
CA LEU A 255 19.84 31.65 11.93
C LEU A 255 20.28 33.10 12.15
N ASP A 256 20.09 33.96 11.18
CA ASP A 256 20.62 35.33 11.19
C ASP A 256 19.47 36.33 11.29
N ASP A 257 19.55 37.26 12.24
CA ASP A 257 18.60 38.38 12.35
C ASP A 257 18.85 39.45 11.26
N GLY A 258 17.76 39.95 10.68
CA GLY A 258 17.81 41.02 9.67
C GLY A 258 18.29 40.57 8.29
N LYS A 259 18.57 39.25 8.10
CA LYS A 259 18.88 38.66 6.80
C LYS A 259 17.77 37.73 6.37
N ASN A 260 17.22 37.99 5.19
CA ASN A 260 16.16 37.14 4.65
C ASN A 260 16.67 35.72 4.34
N ILE A 261 15.84 34.76 4.63
CA ILE A 261 15.89 33.42 4.00
C ILE A 261 14.66 33.26 3.14
N HIS A 262 14.74 32.42 2.10
CA HIS A 262 13.67 32.20 1.14
C HIS A 262 13.44 30.71 0.99
N LEU A 263 12.28 30.24 1.42
CA LEU A 263 11.82 28.87 1.28
C LEU A 263 10.84 28.80 0.12
N ASP A 264 11.11 27.91 -0.83
CA ASP A 264 10.35 27.75 -2.06
C ASP A 264 9.45 26.51 -2.01
N ALA A 265 10.02 25.35 -1.68
CA ALA A 265 9.30 24.10 -1.55
C ALA A 265 10.08 23.07 -0.73
N PHE A 266 9.40 21.98 -0.39
CA PHE A 266 10.04 20.75 0.05
C PHE A 266 9.84 19.67 -1.01
N LYS A 267 10.91 18.98 -1.41
CA LYS A 267 10.81 17.78 -2.22
C LYS A 267 10.99 16.57 -1.31
N LEU A 268 9.99 15.71 -1.26
CA LEU A 268 9.96 14.50 -0.44
C LEU A 268 10.32 13.32 -1.31
N LEU A 269 11.16 12.42 -0.81
CA LEU A 269 11.72 11.31 -1.56
C LEU A 269 11.26 9.98 -0.94
N THR A 270 10.81 9.06 -1.78
CA THR A 270 10.49 7.68 -1.38
C THR A 270 11.21 6.72 -2.31
N ALA A 271 12.16 5.96 -1.78
CA ALA A 271 12.84 4.92 -2.53
C ALA A 271 11.90 3.76 -2.86
N GLU A 272 12.15 3.06 -3.97
CA GLU A 272 11.44 1.84 -4.29
C GLU A 272 11.68 0.77 -3.23
N MET A 273 10.63 0.08 -2.80
CA MET A 273 10.67 -0.94 -1.77
C MET A 273 10.41 -2.32 -2.37
N ILE A 274 11.35 -3.23 -2.20
CA ILE A 274 11.20 -4.63 -2.62
C ILE A 274 10.11 -5.33 -1.81
N ASN A 275 9.99 -4.99 -0.51
CA ASN A 275 9.00 -5.54 0.40
C ASN A 275 8.14 -4.43 1.00
N PRO A 276 6.84 -4.67 1.24
CA PRO A 276 6.00 -3.73 1.95
C PRO A 276 6.57 -3.34 3.32
N PRO A 277 6.55 -2.05 3.68
CA PRO A 277 7.04 -1.61 4.98
C PRO A 277 6.15 -2.16 6.11
N THR A 278 6.76 -2.82 7.07
CA THR A 278 6.04 -3.44 8.20
C THR A 278 5.35 -2.41 9.11
N LEU A 279 5.82 -1.17 9.09
CA LEU A 279 5.24 -0.06 9.85
C LEU A 279 3.74 0.16 9.55
N HIS A 280 3.32 -0.11 8.32
CA HIS A 280 1.94 0.09 7.87
C HIS A 280 1.13 -1.20 7.82
N ARG A 281 1.74 -2.34 8.13
CA ARG A 281 1.08 -3.64 8.06
C ARG A 281 0.01 -3.78 9.14
N ALA A 282 -1.22 -4.13 8.72
CA ALA A 282 -2.23 -4.63 9.63
C ALA A 282 -2.24 -6.16 9.61
N THR A 283 -2.37 -6.76 10.80
CA THR A 283 -2.52 -8.20 10.96
C THR A 283 -3.96 -8.54 11.28
N CYS A 284 -4.54 -9.45 10.51
CA CYS A 284 -5.92 -9.87 10.65
C CYS A 284 -5.98 -11.30 11.20
N THR A 285 -6.57 -11.47 12.36
CA THR A 285 -6.78 -12.78 12.99
C THR A 285 -8.20 -13.28 12.75
N ILE A 286 -8.38 -14.58 12.62
CA ILE A 286 -9.69 -15.21 12.44
C ILE A 286 -10.48 -15.07 13.75
N THR A 287 -11.76 -14.67 13.64
CA THR A 287 -12.65 -14.48 14.79
C THR A 287 -13.77 -15.51 14.88
N ASN A 288 -14.09 -16.18 13.77
CA ASN A 288 -15.01 -17.32 13.75
C ASN A 288 -14.23 -18.65 13.69
N ASN A 289 -14.95 -19.77 13.68
CA ASN A 289 -14.35 -21.09 13.45
C ASN A 289 -14.80 -21.60 12.06
N PRO A 290 -14.11 -21.28 10.97
CA PRO A 290 -14.52 -21.67 9.62
C PRO A 290 -14.43 -23.18 9.35
N GLY A 291 -13.73 -23.93 10.22
CA GLY A 291 -13.48 -25.34 10.04
C GLY A 291 -12.44 -25.65 8.96
N THR A 292 -12.38 -26.93 8.57
CA THR A 292 -11.51 -27.43 7.51
C THR A 292 -12.38 -27.95 6.37
N VAL A 293 -12.02 -27.64 5.12
CA VAL A 293 -12.74 -28.13 3.92
C VAL A 293 -11.90 -29.21 3.25
N GLU A 294 -12.54 -30.30 2.85
CA GLU A 294 -11.91 -31.37 2.08
C GLU A 294 -12.20 -31.22 0.59
N ILE A 295 -11.16 -31.39 -0.22
CA ILE A 295 -11.19 -31.32 -1.68
C ILE A 295 -10.66 -32.65 -2.20
N ASN A 296 -11.41 -33.32 -3.09
CA ASN A 296 -10.95 -34.55 -3.73
C ASN A 296 -10.11 -34.24 -4.98
N VAL A 297 -8.91 -34.78 -5.04
CA VAL A 297 -8.03 -34.71 -6.21
C VAL A 297 -7.98 -36.05 -6.92
N GLY A 298 -8.25 -36.03 -8.21
CA GLY A 298 -8.31 -37.26 -9.00
C GLY A 298 -9.64 -37.99 -8.84
N GLY A 299 -10.07 -38.71 -9.89
CA GLY A 299 -11.30 -39.47 -9.88
C GLY A 299 -12.55 -38.65 -10.18
N SER A 300 -13.53 -39.34 -10.74
CA SER A 300 -14.87 -38.80 -10.98
C SER A 300 -15.47 -38.35 -9.65
N SER A 301 -16.11 -37.18 -9.62
CA SER A 301 -16.95 -36.75 -8.52
C SER A 301 -17.70 -37.90 -7.90
N PRO A 302 -17.68 -38.14 -6.58
CA PRO A 302 -18.59 -39.13 -5.99
C PRO A 302 -19.99 -38.68 -6.40
N GLY A 303 -20.66 -39.55 -7.17
CA GLY A 303 -22.08 -39.39 -7.45
C GLY A 303 -22.81 -39.21 -6.13
N PRO A 304 -23.99 -38.57 -6.13
CA PRO A 304 -24.74 -38.33 -4.91
C PRO A 304 -24.80 -39.64 -4.15
N THR A 305 -24.17 -39.67 -2.97
CA THR A 305 -24.30 -40.80 -2.05
C THR A 305 -25.78 -40.88 -1.75
N ASP A 306 -26.44 -41.92 -2.19
CA ASP A 306 -27.80 -42.25 -1.84
C ASP A 306 -27.89 -42.14 -0.33
N THR A 307 -28.57 -41.07 0.11
CA THR A 307 -28.93 -40.91 1.51
C THR A 307 -29.75 -42.13 1.85
N VAL A 308 -29.18 -43.07 2.59
CA VAL A 308 -29.93 -44.17 3.16
C VAL A 308 -31.05 -43.55 3.97
N THR A 309 -32.24 -43.59 3.39
CA THR A 309 -33.48 -43.29 4.08
C THR A 309 -33.56 -44.16 5.33
N PRO A 310 -33.64 -43.62 6.54
CA PRO A 310 -33.83 -44.47 7.69
C PRO A 310 -35.16 -45.17 7.53
N THR A 311 -35.13 -46.49 7.38
CA THR A 311 -36.29 -47.35 7.43
C THR A 311 -36.93 -47.20 8.80
N SER A 312 -37.99 -46.44 8.86
CA SER A 312 -38.86 -46.36 10.05
C SER A 312 -39.58 -47.71 10.14
N THR A 313 -39.19 -48.50 11.11
CA THR A 313 -39.94 -49.66 11.57
C THR A 313 -41.30 -49.16 12.14
N PRO A 314 -42.45 -49.64 11.66
CA PRO A 314 -43.72 -49.30 12.27
C PRO A 314 -43.83 -50.11 13.56
N THR A 315 -43.93 -49.41 14.70
CA THR A 315 -44.42 -50.01 15.94
C THR A 315 -45.89 -49.69 16.00
N ASP A 316 -46.68 -50.70 15.76
CA ASP A 316 -48.12 -50.79 16.03
C ASP A 316 -48.33 -50.70 17.55
N THR A 317 -49.18 -49.79 18.04
CA THR A 317 -49.84 -49.95 19.33
C THR A 317 -51.10 -49.10 19.35
N ASP A 318 -52.20 -49.79 19.33
CA ASP A 318 -53.58 -49.57 19.70
C ASP A 318 -54.08 -48.22 20.19
N GLN A 319 -55.19 -47.86 19.58
CA GLN A 319 -56.28 -46.98 19.98
C GLN A 319 -56.98 -47.48 21.30
N PRO A 320 -57.69 -46.67 22.12
CA PRO A 320 -58.93 -45.98 21.69
C PRO A 320 -59.28 -44.63 22.31
N THR A 321 -60.14 -43.91 21.58
CA THR A 321 -61.42 -43.23 21.97
C THR A 321 -61.37 -42.12 23.05
N ASP A 322 -61.75 -40.91 22.71
CA ASP A 322 -63.01 -40.20 23.00
C ASP A 322 -62.97 -38.74 22.53
N ASP A 323 -64.08 -38.40 21.87
CA ASP A 323 -64.58 -37.10 21.42
C ASP A 323 -65.47 -36.54 22.58
N PRO A 324 -66.05 -35.33 22.55
CA PRO A 324 -65.77 -34.06 21.88
C PRO A 324 -65.83 -32.87 22.88
N THR A 325 -65.54 -31.65 22.47
CA THR A 325 -66.41 -30.48 22.69
C THR A 325 -65.68 -29.16 22.35
N ASP A 326 -66.19 -28.55 21.34
CA ASP A 326 -66.74 -27.17 21.23
C ASP A 326 -65.93 -25.95 21.61
N THR A 327 -65.98 -25.01 20.67
CA THR A 327 -66.32 -23.57 20.85
C THR A 327 -65.18 -22.57 20.73
N THR A 328 -65.31 -21.76 19.67
CA THR A 328 -65.19 -20.32 19.48
C THR A 328 -63.92 -19.76 18.96
N SER A 329 -64.05 -19.35 17.73
CA SER A 329 -63.39 -18.20 17.10
C SER A 329 -63.73 -16.89 17.83
N PRO A 330 -62.87 -15.92 17.87
CA PRO A 330 -63.28 -14.64 17.32
C PRO A 330 -62.31 -13.96 16.36
N THR A 331 -62.92 -13.33 15.44
CA THR A 331 -62.68 -12.39 14.38
C THR A 331 -61.82 -11.15 14.77
N PRO A 332 -61.28 -10.44 13.78
CA PRO A 332 -60.20 -9.46 13.96
C PRO A 332 -60.69 -8.08 14.39
N SER A 333 -59.86 -7.36 15.14
CA SER A 333 -60.06 -5.94 15.43
C SER A 333 -59.08 -5.05 14.67
N THR A 334 -59.68 -4.27 13.79
CA THR A 334 -59.15 -3.03 13.24
C THR A 334 -59.07 -1.95 14.31
N SER A 335 -57.97 -1.20 14.34
CA SER A 335 -57.96 0.16 14.92
C SER A 335 -57.02 1.07 14.15
N THR A 336 -57.59 1.88 13.39
CA THR A 336 -57.56 3.31 13.09
C THR A 336 -56.37 4.14 13.60
N SER A 337 -55.76 4.74 12.59
CA SER A 337 -55.21 6.09 12.42
C SER A 337 -55.37 7.09 13.57
N THR A 338 -54.26 7.76 13.92
CA THR A 338 -54.26 9.18 14.25
C THR A 338 -52.97 9.84 13.83
N THR A 339 -53.08 10.76 12.86
CA THR A 339 -52.13 11.82 12.53
C THR A 339 -52.38 13.01 13.43
N PRO A 340 -51.39 13.79 13.78
CA PRO A 340 -51.50 15.24 13.86
C PRO A 340 -50.41 15.99 13.11
N PRO A 341 -50.63 17.31 12.90
CA PRO A 341 -50.23 17.97 11.67
C PRO A 341 -49.03 18.92 11.77
N GLY A 342 -48.42 19.13 10.62
CA GLY A 342 -47.95 20.42 10.17
C GLY A 342 -46.59 20.94 10.65
N ARG A 343 -45.66 21.14 9.71
CA ARG A 343 -45.20 22.47 9.32
C ARG A 343 -44.09 22.44 8.26
N HIS A 344 -44.41 23.13 7.22
CA HIS A 344 -43.65 23.98 6.30
C HIS A 344 -42.51 23.43 5.44
N PRO A 345 -42.57 23.74 4.14
CA PRO A 345 -41.60 23.31 3.15
C PRO A 345 -40.47 24.35 2.96
N PHE A 346 -39.28 23.87 2.70
CA PHE A 346 -38.21 24.69 2.12
C PHE A 346 -38.13 24.45 0.60
N PRO A 347 -37.83 25.50 -0.20
CA PRO A 347 -37.93 25.43 -1.64
C PRO A 347 -36.74 24.70 -2.25
N THR A 348 -37.02 23.75 -3.10
CA THR A 348 -36.11 23.17 -4.08
C THR A 348 -35.94 24.16 -5.24
N SER A 349 -34.71 24.64 -5.43
CA SER A 349 -34.32 25.29 -6.69
C SER A 349 -33.55 24.29 -7.55
N SER A 350 -34.22 23.65 -8.47
CA SER A 350 -33.64 22.95 -9.61
C SER A 350 -33.39 23.94 -10.74
N GLY A 351 -32.14 24.33 -10.89
CA GLY A 351 -31.69 25.08 -12.07
C GLY A 351 -31.24 24.12 -13.16
N HIS A 352 -32.09 23.78 -14.08
CA HIS A 352 -31.70 23.18 -15.36
C HIS A 352 -31.21 24.28 -16.31
N VAL A 353 -29.92 24.22 -16.65
CA VAL A 353 -29.39 24.99 -17.80
C VAL A 353 -29.37 24.05 -18.98
N SER A 354 -30.30 24.28 -19.91
CA SER A 354 -30.29 23.62 -21.24
C SER A 354 -29.41 24.42 -22.17
N VAL A 355 -28.30 23.81 -22.61
CA VAL A 355 -27.50 24.33 -23.73
C VAL A 355 -28.02 23.68 -25.02
N VAL A 356 -28.58 24.48 -25.90
CA VAL A 356 -28.95 24.07 -27.26
C VAL A 356 -27.72 24.17 -28.15
N VAL A 357 -27.28 23.03 -28.70
CA VAL A 357 -26.23 22.97 -29.74
C VAL A 357 -26.91 22.63 -31.08
N PRO A 358 -26.67 23.41 -32.15
CA PRO A 358 -27.24 23.13 -33.47
C PRO A 358 -26.55 21.93 -34.13
N GLY A 359 -27.36 21.16 -34.87
CA GLY A 359 -27.01 19.87 -35.43
C GLY A 359 -25.83 19.87 -36.41
N GLY A 360 -25.00 18.88 -36.24
CA GLY A 360 -24.02 18.39 -37.20
C GLY A 360 -24.07 16.88 -37.21
N THR A 361 -24.39 16.34 -38.37
CA THR A 361 -24.45 14.91 -38.67
C THR A 361 -23.04 14.32 -38.58
N ALA A 362 -22.72 13.57 -37.56
CA ALA A 362 -21.49 12.81 -37.50
C ALA A 362 -21.82 11.30 -37.44
N THR A 363 -21.25 10.60 -38.41
CA THR A 363 -21.22 9.14 -38.54
C THR A 363 -20.65 8.48 -37.28
N PRO A 364 -21.23 7.40 -36.72
CA PRO A 364 -20.69 6.75 -35.56
C PRO A 364 -19.38 6.02 -35.89
N THR A 365 -18.28 6.55 -35.40
CA THR A 365 -17.00 5.84 -35.38
C THR A 365 -17.04 4.81 -34.24
N ALA A 366 -16.81 3.54 -34.56
CA ALA A 366 -16.76 2.44 -33.59
C ALA A 366 -15.73 2.71 -32.50
N THR A 367 -16.17 2.74 -31.25
CA THR A 367 -15.32 2.79 -30.06
C THR A 367 -14.57 1.47 -29.97
N PRO A 368 -13.22 1.46 -29.81
CA PRO A 368 -12.50 0.22 -29.56
C PRO A 368 -12.89 -0.31 -28.18
N THR A 369 -13.45 -1.50 -28.16
CA THR A 369 -13.68 -2.26 -26.93
C THR A 369 -12.32 -2.63 -26.35
N VAL A 370 -11.92 -1.97 -25.28
CA VAL A 370 -10.72 -2.35 -24.51
C VAL A 370 -11.11 -3.60 -23.71
N ASN A 371 -10.62 -4.76 -24.15
CA ASN A 371 -10.66 -5.97 -23.32
C ASN A 371 -9.82 -5.71 -22.07
N PRO A 372 -10.35 -5.95 -20.86
CA PRO A 372 -9.53 -5.91 -19.66
C PRO A 372 -8.45 -6.98 -19.76
N THR A 373 -7.20 -6.56 -19.79
CA THR A 373 -6.06 -7.46 -19.71
C THR A 373 -6.00 -7.98 -18.28
N VAL A 374 -6.44 -9.22 -18.07
CA VAL A 374 -6.26 -9.91 -16.80
C VAL A 374 -4.77 -10.19 -16.65
N THR A 375 -4.10 -9.42 -15.81
CA THR A 375 -2.70 -9.66 -15.46
C THR A 375 -2.65 -10.82 -14.46
N ASN A 376 -2.39 -12.02 -14.96
CA ASN A 376 -2.17 -13.19 -14.11
C ASN A 376 -0.80 -13.09 -13.43
N TYR A 377 -0.79 -12.75 -12.15
CA TYR A 377 0.41 -12.84 -11.32
C TYR A 377 0.66 -14.31 -10.98
N LYS A 378 1.77 -14.87 -11.45
CA LYS A 378 2.23 -16.20 -11.02
C LYS A 378 2.67 -16.10 -9.56
N ALA A 379 2.07 -16.92 -8.69
CA ALA A 379 2.49 -17.06 -7.31
C ALA A 379 3.98 -17.47 -7.27
N GLN A 380 4.83 -16.66 -6.64
CA GLN A 380 6.19 -17.07 -6.32
C GLN A 380 6.14 -18.03 -5.13
N VAL A 381 6.65 -19.22 -5.30
CA VAL A 381 6.84 -20.19 -4.22
C VAL A 381 8.00 -19.70 -3.35
N LEU A 382 7.69 -19.25 -2.13
CA LEU A 382 8.67 -18.77 -1.13
C LEU A 382 9.41 -19.91 -0.41
N ALA A 383 9.16 -21.18 -0.72
CA ALA A 383 9.87 -22.33 -0.20
C ALA A 383 10.47 -23.15 -1.34
N THR A 384 11.79 -23.13 -1.45
CA THR A 384 12.52 -24.09 -2.29
C THR A 384 12.36 -25.47 -1.65
N PRO A 385 11.86 -26.51 -2.36
CA PRO A 385 11.83 -27.85 -1.79
C PRO A 385 13.26 -28.30 -1.53
N THR A 386 13.57 -28.65 -0.30
CA THR A 386 14.77 -29.38 0.08
C THR A 386 14.59 -30.86 -0.28
N GLY A 387 14.70 -31.14 -1.58
CA GLY A 387 14.77 -32.50 -2.12
C GLY A 387 15.82 -32.49 -3.21
N GLY A 388 17.06 -32.80 -2.85
CA GLY A 388 18.14 -33.03 -3.79
C GLY A 388 17.82 -34.27 -4.61
N VAL A 389 17.63 -34.08 -5.92
CA VAL A 389 17.75 -35.19 -6.86
C VAL A 389 19.27 -35.38 -7.04
N ASP A 390 19.76 -36.48 -6.48
CA ASP A 390 21.11 -37.00 -6.73
C ASP A 390 21.14 -37.52 -8.15
N THR A 391 21.42 -36.67 -9.13
CA THR A 391 21.64 -37.05 -10.50
C THR A 391 23.06 -36.73 -10.89
N GLY A 392 23.88 -37.77 -10.77
CA GLY A 392 24.87 -38.14 -11.74
C GLY A 392 26.02 -37.22 -11.99
N GLU A 393 27.22 -37.77 -11.72
CA GLU A 393 28.50 -37.57 -12.37
C GLU A 393 28.93 -36.12 -12.62
N ALA A 394 29.88 -35.70 -11.79
CA ALA A 394 30.66 -34.48 -12.03
C ALA A 394 31.33 -34.56 -13.41
N PRO A 395 31.22 -33.52 -14.25
CA PRO A 395 32.05 -33.43 -15.45
C PRO A 395 33.52 -33.29 -15.04
N GLU A 396 34.36 -34.09 -15.72
CA GLU A 396 35.80 -34.05 -15.57
C GLU A 396 36.33 -32.61 -15.70
N ARG A 397 37.14 -32.19 -14.72
CA ARG A 397 37.82 -30.91 -14.74
C ARG A 397 38.79 -30.87 -15.94
N GLU A 398 38.39 -30.21 -17.00
CA GLU A 398 39.39 -29.66 -17.94
C GLU A 398 40.21 -28.63 -17.21
N THR A 399 41.53 -28.84 -17.23
CA THR A 399 42.55 -27.96 -16.68
C THR A 399 42.50 -26.61 -17.39
N GLY A 400 41.71 -25.69 -16.85
CA GLY A 400 41.62 -24.30 -17.31
C GLY A 400 42.95 -23.58 -17.03
N SER A 401 43.45 -22.94 -18.04
CA SER A 401 44.69 -22.19 -18.15
C SER A 401 44.93 -21.28 -16.92
N PRO A 402 46.15 -21.22 -16.36
CA PRO A 402 46.48 -20.47 -15.15
C PRO A 402 46.44 -18.93 -15.30
N GLY A 403 46.03 -18.41 -16.45
CA GLY A 403 45.97 -16.97 -16.70
C GLY A 403 44.85 -16.20 -16.01
N LEU A 404 43.74 -16.86 -15.64
CA LEU A 404 42.57 -16.17 -15.05
C LEU A 404 42.70 -15.94 -13.53
N LEU A 405 43.51 -16.68 -12.82
CA LEU A 405 43.79 -16.49 -11.40
C LEU A 405 44.71 -15.32 -11.07
N LEU A 406 45.59 -14.93 -12.03
CA LEU A 406 46.47 -13.78 -11.87
C LEU A 406 45.80 -12.43 -12.15
N GLY A 407 44.76 -12.39 -12.98
CA GLY A 407 44.01 -11.17 -13.28
C GLY A 407 43.13 -10.68 -12.10
N GLY A 408 42.53 -11.58 -11.34
CA GLY A 408 41.69 -11.26 -10.18
C GLY A 408 42.46 -10.70 -9.00
N SER A 409 43.70 -11.19 -8.77
CA SER A 409 44.56 -10.73 -7.68
C SER A 409 45.14 -9.33 -7.91
N LEU A 410 45.39 -8.94 -9.15
CA LEU A 410 45.87 -7.60 -9.51
C LEU A 410 44.80 -6.52 -9.33
N LEU A 411 43.53 -6.81 -9.57
CA LEU A 411 42.41 -5.88 -9.35
C LEU A 411 42.15 -5.61 -7.86
N LEU A 412 42.32 -6.60 -6.98
CA LEU A 412 42.21 -6.43 -5.54
C LEU A 412 43.38 -5.64 -4.94
N MET A 413 44.60 -5.81 -5.44
CA MET A 413 45.76 -5.03 -5.00
C MET A 413 45.72 -3.57 -5.49
N GLY A 414 45.14 -3.29 -6.64
CA GLY A 414 44.98 -1.93 -7.15
C GLY A 414 44.03 -1.05 -6.33
N SER A 415 43.00 -1.63 -5.74
CA SER A 415 42.01 -0.89 -4.91
C SER A 415 42.57 -0.51 -3.53
N VAL A 416 43.46 -1.30 -2.96
CA VAL A 416 44.05 -1.01 -1.64
C VAL A 416 45.11 0.08 -1.75
N THR A 417 45.94 0.08 -2.83
CA THR A 417 46.99 1.08 -3.02
C THR A 417 46.40 2.46 -3.43
N GLY A 418 45.28 2.51 -4.17
CA GLY A 418 44.58 3.75 -4.50
C GLY A 418 44.01 4.45 -3.28
N GLY A 419 43.43 3.69 -2.35
CA GLY A 419 42.87 4.22 -1.10
C GLY A 419 43.92 4.79 -0.14
N LEU A 420 45.08 4.18 -0.07
CA LEU A 420 46.21 4.64 0.77
C LEU A 420 46.87 5.92 0.23
N LEU A 421 46.95 6.09 -1.07
CA LEU A 421 47.51 7.31 -1.69
C LEU A 421 46.58 8.52 -1.51
N MET A 422 45.26 8.34 -1.57
CA MET A 422 44.30 9.41 -1.31
C MET A 422 44.28 9.81 0.18
N ARG A 423 44.49 8.88 1.09
CA ARG A 423 44.57 9.17 2.54
C ARG A 423 45.86 9.95 2.88
N ARG A 424 46.95 9.70 2.20
CA ARG A 424 48.23 10.41 2.39
C ARG A 424 48.15 11.86 1.89
N ARG A 425 47.48 12.14 0.77
CA ARG A 425 47.29 13.50 0.26
C ARG A 425 46.40 14.37 1.14
N ARG A 426 45.44 13.80 1.88
CA ARG A 426 44.64 14.55 2.87
C ARG A 426 45.40 14.89 4.15
N ALA A 427 46.40 14.14 4.53
CA ALA A 427 47.24 14.43 5.69
C ALA A 427 48.24 15.57 5.47
N GLU A 428 48.69 15.76 4.24
CA GLU A 428 49.69 16.83 3.90
C GLU A 428 49.03 18.22 3.81
N HIS A 429 47.72 18.33 3.63
CA HIS A 429 47.04 19.64 3.60
C HIS A 429 46.54 20.14 4.99
N ALA A 430 46.62 19.32 6.04
CA ALA A 430 46.21 19.72 7.38
C ALA A 430 47.36 20.23 8.27
N GLY A 431 48.60 20.32 7.74
CA GLY A 431 49.77 20.68 8.53
C GLY A 431 50.44 22.02 8.22
N GLY A 432 49.75 22.97 7.60
CA GLY A 432 50.36 24.21 7.16
C GLY A 432 49.64 25.47 7.54
N MET A 433 49.49 25.74 8.83
CA MET A 433 49.22 27.10 9.34
C MET A 433 49.67 27.21 10.80
N ASP A 434 50.96 27.39 11.01
CA ASP A 434 51.55 28.04 12.16
C ASP A 434 52.88 28.66 11.74
N ARG A 435 52.80 29.92 11.40
CA ARG A 435 53.85 30.95 11.58
C ARG A 435 53.28 32.34 11.24
#